data_258b4d19b9633793acb17221058cfeac
#
_entry.id   258b4d19b9633793acb17221058cfeac
#
_cell.length_a   1.000
_cell.length_b   1.000
_cell.length_c   1.000
_cell.angle_alpha   90.00
_cell.angle_beta   90.00
_cell.angle_gamma   90.00
#
_symmetry.space_group_name_H-M   'P 1'
#
loop_
_entity.id
_entity.type
_entity.pdbx_description
1 polymer ?
#
loop_
_entity_poly.entity_id
_entity_poly.type
_entity_poly.pdbx_seq_one_letter_code
_entity_poly.pdbx_strand_id
1 'polypeptide(L)'
;LYVQFLKWLIQLFWIEPQVFIDYMFNTSFSEGKLRVISWQTRSPVMDIIVQRMPQTLWVVGMSYVVGILIAIPIGIYSAYKQYSVFDQVGTFVTMIGYSVPPFFTGVFVIVIFSVQLGWLPSIYDTTHTVVDWETFKIQLKQMVMPVMVLALQTTAMINRFMRATMLDNLNQDYVRTARAKGLSEWTVVMIHVLRNSMIPVITVIALNVPAIFGGAIITEQVFKVNGIGQQLIGAIYANDLPTVQTITFMFAVLIVLFNLLADIIYGILDPRIRYD
;
A
#
# COMPACT_ATOMS: atom_id res chain seq x y z
N LEU A 1 28.10 -8.08 21.29
CA LEU A 1 26.76 -7.76 20.78
C LEU A 1 26.61 -6.26 20.48
N TYR A 2 26.87 -5.37 21.46
CA TYR A 2 26.74 -3.90 21.28
C TYR A 2 27.62 -3.36 20.15
N VAL A 3 28.88 -3.76 20.09
CA VAL A 3 29.81 -3.32 19.05
C VAL A 3 29.37 -3.79 17.66
N GLN A 4 28.85 -5.00 17.56
CA GLN A 4 28.33 -5.52 16.29
C GLN A 4 27.08 -4.77 15.83
N PHE A 5 26.17 -4.47 16.77
CA PHE A 5 24.97 -3.69 16.49
C PHE A 5 25.31 -2.25 16.04
N LEU A 6 26.25 -1.57 16.72
CA LEU A 6 26.71 -0.25 16.32
C LEU A 6 27.38 -0.26 14.93
N LYS A 7 28.21 -1.24 14.66
CA LYS A 7 28.82 -1.40 13.31
C LYS A 7 27.76 -1.59 12.24
N TRP A 8 26.74 -2.41 12.51
CA TRP A 8 25.64 -2.63 11.60
C TRP A 8 24.81 -1.34 11.38
N LEU A 9 24.53 -0.56 12.43
CA LEU A 9 23.86 0.75 12.29
C LEU A 9 24.70 1.73 11.45
N ILE A 10 26.02 1.78 11.65
CA ILE A 10 26.92 2.62 10.83
C ILE A 10 26.89 2.16 9.37
N GLN A 11 26.89 0.87 9.10
CA GLN A 11 26.74 0.34 7.75
C GLN A 11 25.44 0.81 7.10
N LEU A 12 24.33 0.69 7.81
CA LEU A 12 23.02 1.01 7.25
C LEU A 12 22.79 2.53 7.10
N PHE A 13 23.12 3.34 8.12
CA PHE A 13 22.77 4.77 8.12
C PHE A 13 23.88 5.68 7.59
N TRP A 14 25.10 5.22 7.54
CA TRP A 14 26.23 6.04 7.09
C TRP A 14 26.84 5.55 5.79
N ILE A 15 27.02 4.23 5.61
CA ILE A 15 27.68 3.68 4.43
C ILE A 15 26.68 3.54 3.27
N GLU A 16 25.50 2.95 3.49
CA GLU A 16 24.53 2.76 2.39
C GLU A 16 24.03 4.07 1.76
N PRO A 17 23.79 5.17 2.48
CA PRO A 17 23.50 6.45 1.84
C PRO A 17 24.66 6.99 1.00
N GLN A 18 25.91 6.74 1.39
CA GLN A 18 27.07 7.13 0.59
C GLN A 18 27.15 6.33 -0.71
N VAL A 19 26.84 5.04 -0.68
CA VAL A 19 26.73 4.20 -1.89
C VAL A 19 25.69 4.77 -2.85
N PHE A 20 24.54 5.20 -2.33
CA PHE A 20 23.50 5.82 -3.14
C PHE A 20 23.95 7.17 -3.74
N ILE A 21 24.66 8.00 -2.96
CA ILE A 21 25.25 9.27 -3.42
C ILE A 21 26.31 8.99 -4.51
N ASP A 22 27.18 8.01 -4.28
CA ASP A 22 28.19 7.61 -5.25
C ASP A 22 27.59 7.17 -6.58
N TYR A 23 26.48 6.42 -6.52
CA TYR A 23 25.73 6.02 -7.71
C TYR A 23 25.12 7.21 -8.46
N MET A 24 24.52 8.19 -7.73
CA MET A 24 23.87 9.35 -8.34
C MET A 24 24.85 10.39 -8.90
N PHE A 25 25.95 10.63 -8.21
CA PHE A 25 26.89 11.71 -8.50
C PHE A 25 28.24 11.25 -9.03
N ASN A 26 28.39 9.92 -9.27
CA ASN A 26 29.64 9.30 -9.73
C ASN A 26 30.84 9.65 -8.83
N THR A 27 30.63 9.61 -7.52
CA THR A 27 31.64 9.82 -6.48
C THR A 27 32.15 8.47 -5.95
N SER A 28 33.12 8.46 -5.02
CA SER A 28 33.71 7.24 -4.46
C SER A 28 33.81 7.27 -2.94
N PHE A 29 32.85 7.93 -2.26
CA PHE A 29 32.85 8.06 -0.79
C PHE A 29 32.70 6.73 -0.04
N SER A 30 32.06 5.75 -0.66
CA SER A 30 31.81 4.42 -0.08
C SER A 30 32.88 3.37 -0.46
N GLU A 31 33.84 3.72 -1.32
CA GLU A 31 34.85 2.79 -1.80
C GLU A 31 35.65 2.22 -0.63
N GLY A 32 35.86 0.89 -0.64
CA GLY A 32 36.57 0.18 0.42
C GLY A 32 35.84 0.02 1.77
N LYS A 33 34.62 0.54 1.91
CA LYS A 33 33.83 0.39 3.14
C LYS A 33 33.07 -0.94 3.18
N LEU A 34 32.95 -1.52 4.38
CA LEU A 34 32.26 -2.79 4.57
C LEU A 34 30.75 -2.56 4.58
N ARG A 35 30.06 -3.17 3.63
CA ARG A 35 28.59 -3.20 3.52
C ARG A 35 28.02 -4.41 4.22
N VAL A 36 26.70 -4.39 4.51
CA VAL A 36 25.96 -5.56 5.00
C VAL A 36 25.78 -6.55 3.86
N ILE A 37 26.33 -7.76 4.04
CA ILE A 37 26.32 -8.82 3.02
C ILE A 37 25.34 -9.92 3.40
N SER A 38 24.47 -10.31 2.47
CA SER A 38 23.63 -11.50 2.58
C SER A 38 24.50 -12.77 2.74
N TRP A 39 24.14 -13.63 3.68
CA TRP A 39 24.83 -14.90 3.85
C TRP A 39 24.50 -15.88 2.74
N GLN A 40 23.30 -15.78 2.18
CA GLN A 40 22.82 -16.65 1.11
C GLN A 40 23.42 -16.30 -0.25
N THR A 41 23.27 -15.04 -0.66
CA THR A 41 23.63 -14.58 -2.02
C THR A 41 25.05 -14.04 -2.13
N ARG A 42 25.70 -13.74 -1.00
CA ARG A 42 27.02 -13.07 -0.92
C ARG A 42 27.04 -11.68 -1.57
N SER A 43 25.87 -11.10 -1.79
CA SER A 43 25.70 -9.75 -2.35
C SER A 43 25.33 -8.75 -1.25
N PRO A 44 25.56 -7.44 -1.45
CA PRO A 44 25.10 -6.42 -0.52
C PRO A 44 23.58 -6.46 -0.38
N VAL A 45 23.09 -6.47 0.87
CA VAL A 45 21.65 -6.62 1.15
C VAL A 45 20.84 -5.46 0.58
N MET A 46 21.38 -4.25 0.62
CA MET A 46 20.70 -3.07 0.11
C MET A 46 20.48 -3.12 -1.41
N ASP A 47 21.41 -3.71 -2.16
CA ASP A 47 21.28 -3.88 -3.60
C ASP A 47 20.12 -4.85 -3.92
N ILE A 48 19.98 -5.92 -3.13
CA ILE A 48 18.85 -6.86 -3.25
C ILE A 48 17.53 -6.15 -2.99
N ILE A 49 17.49 -5.31 -1.95
CA ILE A 49 16.28 -4.55 -1.58
C ILE A 49 15.90 -3.58 -2.71
N VAL A 50 16.85 -2.79 -3.21
CA VAL A 50 16.61 -1.81 -4.28
C VAL A 50 16.12 -2.49 -5.57
N GLN A 51 16.64 -3.66 -5.92
CA GLN A 51 16.19 -4.42 -7.09
C GLN A 51 14.76 -4.94 -6.96
N ARG A 52 14.30 -5.25 -5.73
CA ARG A 52 12.98 -5.82 -5.48
C ARG A 52 11.90 -4.79 -5.13
N MET A 53 12.33 -3.63 -4.62
CA MET A 53 11.42 -2.55 -4.22
C MET A 53 10.44 -2.13 -5.34
N PRO A 54 10.85 -1.94 -6.59
CA PRO A 54 9.93 -1.57 -7.67
C PRO A 54 8.78 -2.56 -7.85
N GLN A 55 9.02 -3.86 -7.73
CA GLN A 55 7.98 -4.89 -7.89
C GLN A 55 6.92 -4.79 -6.78
N THR A 56 7.36 -4.63 -5.53
CA THR A 56 6.44 -4.39 -4.40
C THR A 56 5.65 -3.11 -4.60
N LEU A 57 6.31 -2.00 -4.96
CA LEU A 57 5.64 -0.72 -5.18
C LEU A 57 4.63 -0.76 -6.33
N TRP A 58 4.95 -1.43 -7.43
CA TRP A 58 4.01 -1.63 -8.54
C TRP A 58 2.76 -2.38 -8.10
N VAL A 59 2.91 -3.53 -7.45
CA VAL A 59 1.77 -4.38 -7.09
C VAL A 59 1.01 -3.81 -5.90
N VAL A 60 1.69 -3.53 -4.78
CA VAL A 60 1.03 -3.08 -3.55
C VAL A 60 0.60 -1.62 -3.67
N GLY A 61 1.44 -0.75 -4.22
CA GLY A 61 1.10 0.65 -4.44
C GLY A 61 -0.08 0.82 -5.40
N MET A 62 -0.08 0.10 -6.54
CA MET A 62 -1.20 0.13 -7.47
C MET A 62 -2.48 -0.41 -6.83
N SER A 63 -2.41 -1.48 -6.04
CA SER A 63 -3.58 -2.01 -5.34
C SER A 63 -4.18 -1.01 -4.37
N TYR A 64 -3.33 -0.22 -3.72
CA TYR A 64 -3.75 0.82 -2.79
C TYR A 64 -4.46 1.95 -3.52
N VAL A 65 -3.90 2.43 -4.65
CA VAL A 65 -4.54 3.45 -5.50
C VAL A 65 -5.88 2.95 -6.03
N VAL A 66 -5.94 1.75 -6.59
CA VAL A 66 -7.18 1.16 -7.13
C VAL A 66 -8.21 0.99 -6.02
N GLY A 67 -7.79 0.49 -4.84
CA GLY A 67 -8.66 0.34 -3.68
C GLY A 67 -9.29 1.66 -3.23
N ILE A 68 -8.52 2.75 -3.16
CA ILE A 68 -9.01 4.09 -2.82
C ILE A 68 -10.01 4.59 -3.88
N LEU A 69 -9.65 4.49 -5.16
CA LEU A 69 -10.48 4.96 -6.28
C LEU A 69 -11.84 4.27 -6.33
N ILE A 70 -11.91 3.00 -5.92
CA ILE A 70 -13.16 2.23 -5.85
C ILE A 70 -13.91 2.53 -4.56
N ALA A 71 -13.22 2.59 -3.43
CA ALA A 71 -13.82 2.71 -2.10
C ALA A 71 -14.56 4.05 -1.90
N ILE A 72 -13.95 5.16 -2.33
CA ILE A 72 -14.51 6.49 -2.11
C ILE A 72 -15.86 6.66 -2.80
N PRO A 73 -16.03 6.43 -4.11
CA PRO A 73 -17.33 6.56 -4.78
C PRO A 73 -18.39 5.62 -4.20
N ILE A 74 -18.02 4.36 -3.92
CA ILE A 74 -18.95 3.39 -3.33
C ILE A 74 -19.40 3.86 -1.95
N GLY A 75 -18.47 4.33 -1.10
CA GLY A 75 -18.78 4.82 0.25
C GLY A 75 -19.70 6.05 0.24
N ILE A 76 -19.44 7.01 -0.66
CA ILE A 76 -20.29 8.19 -0.84
C ILE A 76 -21.71 7.79 -1.23
N TYR A 77 -21.84 6.93 -2.26
CA TYR A 77 -23.14 6.54 -2.76
C TYR A 77 -23.90 5.67 -1.78
N SER A 78 -23.23 4.74 -1.07
CA SER A 78 -23.82 3.92 -0.01
C SER A 78 -24.34 4.78 1.15
N ALA A 79 -23.63 5.81 1.54
CA ALA A 79 -24.10 6.73 2.58
C ALA A 79 -25.30 7.57 2.12
N TYR A 80 -25.23 8.10 0.89
CA TYR A 80 -26.31 8.92 0.32
C TYR A 80 -27.61 8.13 0.12
N LYS A 81 -27.50 6.88 -0.31
CA LYS A 81 -28.64 5.95 -0.49
C LYS A 81 -28.67 4.86 0.59
N GLN A 82 -28.60 5.29 1.84
CA GLN A 82 -28.63 4.41 3.01
C GLN A 82 -29.80 3.41 2.94
N TYR A 83 -29.53 2.17 3.33
CA TYR A 83 -30.48 1.04 3.30
C TYR A 83 -30.97 0.62 1.91
N SER A 84 -30.49 1.22 0.83
CA SER A 84 -30.79 0.75 -0.52
C SER A 84 -30.17 -0.63 -0.78
N VAL A 85 -30.62 -1.30 -1.83
CA VAL A 85 -30.02 -2.58 -2.29
C VAL A 85 -28.52 -2.41 -2.58
N PHE A 86 -28.13 -1.28 -3.17
CA PHE A 86 -26.71 -0.98 -3.41
C PHE A 86 -25.91 -0.91 -2.11
N ASP A 87 -26.41 -0.21 -1.10
CA ASP A 87 -25.75 -0.09 0.20
C ASP A 87 -25.64 -1.46 0.90
N GLN A 88 -26.69 -2.27 0.86
CA GLN A 88 -26.67 -3.61 1.45
C GLN A 88 -25.70 -4.55 0.74
N VAL A 89 -25.73 -4.59 -0.59
CA VAL A 89 -24.81 -5.40 -1.41
C VAL A 89 -23.38 -4.90 -1.24
N GLY A 90 -23.15 -3.59 -1.30
CA GLY A 90 -21.83 -3.00 -1.08
C GLY A 90 -21.26 -3.34 0.29
N THR A 91 -22.07 -3.23 1.34
CA THR A 91 -21.68 -3.62 2.70
C THR A 91 -21.36 -5.11 2.79
N PHE A 92 -22.18 -5.97 2.19
CA PHE A 92 -21.96 -7.42 2.17
C PHE A 92 -20.67 -7.80 1.45
N VAL A 93 -20.41 -7.24 0.26
CA VAL A 93 -19.18 -7.46 -0.50
C VAL A 93 -17.94 -6.99 0.26
N THR A 94 -18.02 -5.82 0.91
CA THR A 94 -16.91 -5.31 1.72
C THR A 94 -16.66 -6.16 2.97
N MET A 95 -17.70 -6.70 3.60
CA MET A 95 -17.55 -7.65 4.71
C MET A 95 -16.83 -8.92 4.27
N ILE A 96 -17.20 -9.49 3.12
CA ILE A 96 -16.50 -10.65 2.55
C ILE A 96 -15.03 -10.29 2.27
N GLY A 97 -14.80 -9.16 1.59
CA GLY A 97 -13.44 -8.71 1.24
C GLY A 97 -12.52 -8.50 2.44
N TYR A 98 -13.08 -8.08 3.58
CA TYR A 98 -12.32 -7.91 4.82
C TYR A 98 -12.11 -9.24 5.58
N SER A 99 -13.09 -10.15 5.54
CA SER A 99 -13.08 -11.39 6.34
C SER A 99 -12.32 -12.53 5.69
N VAL A 100 -12.26 -12.56 4.35
CA VAL A 100 -11.59 -13.65 3.62
C VAL A 100 -10.08 -13.39 3.56
N PRO A 101 -9.24 -14.36 4.01
CA PRO A 101 -7.80 -14.20 3.96
C PRO A 101 -7.29 -13.99 2.52
N PRO A 102 -6.28 -13.10 2.30
CA PRO A 102 -5.76 -12.78 0.96
C PRO A 102 -5.26 -13.99 0.17
N PHE A 103 -4.64 -14.97 0.85
CA PHE A 103 -4.14 -16.16 0.17
C PHE A 103 -5.28 -17.01 -0.41
N PHE A 104 -6.39 -17.10 0.31
CA PHE A 104 -7.56 -17.84 -0.17
C PHE A 104 -8.18 -17.13 -1.39
N THR A 105 -8.39 -15.82 -1.30
CA THR A 105 -8.85 -15.01 -2.43
C THR A 105 -7.89 -15.11 -3.61
N GLY A 106 -6.57 -15.08 -3.35
CA GLY A 106 -5.53 -15.21 -4.36
C GLY A 106 -5.61 -16.53 -5.13
N VAL A 107 -5.69 -17.66 -4.42
CA VAL A 107 -5.85 -18.96 -5.05
C VAL A 107 -7.16 -19.08 -5.82
N PHE A 108 -8.25 -18.53 -5.27
CA PHE A 108 -9.57 -18.56 -5.91
C PHE A 108 -9.56 -17.79 -7.25
N VAL A 109 -8.99 -16.58 -7.30
CA VAL A 109 -8.91 -15.81 -8.56
C VAL A 109 -7.97 -16.48 -9.57
N ILE A 110 -6.88 -17.13 -9.15
CA ILE A 110 -6.00 -17.91 -10.03
C ILE A 110 -6.80 -19.06 -10.67
N VAL A 111 -7.54 -19.84 -9.88
CA VAL A 111 -8.34 -20.96 -10.39
C VAL A 111 -9.36 -20.49 -11.42
N ILE A 112 -10.07 -19.40 -11.14
CA ILE A 112 -11.09 -18.90 -12.06
C ILE A 112 -10.45 -18.24 -13.30
N PHE A 113 -9.65 -17.21 -13.12
CA PHE A 113 -9.23 -16.34 -14.23
C PHE A 113 -8.03 -16.90 -15.01
N SER A 114 -7.20 -17.73 -14.38
CA SER A 114 -6.06 -18.32 -15.06
C SER A 114 -6.33 -19.75 -15.54
N VAL A 115 -6.80 -20.62 -14.64
CA VAL A 115 -6.94 -22.05 -14.96
C VAL A 115 -8.21 -22.33 -15.77
N GLN A 116 -9.36 -21.82 -15.34
CA GLN A 116 -10.64 -22.12 -16.01
C GLN A 116 -10.88 -21.24 -17.24
N LEU A 117 -10.65 -19.94 -17.13
CA LEU A 117 -10.93 -18.98 -18.19
C LEU A 117 -9.73 -18.70 -19.11
N GLY A 118 -8.49 -18.96 -18.65
CA GLY A 118 -7.28 -18.68 -19.43
C GLY A 118 -7.03 -17.19 -19.74
N TRP A 119 -7.67 -16.27 -19.00
CA TRP A 119 -7.61 -14.85 -19.31
C TRP A 119 -6.34 -14.18 -18.81
N LEU A 120 -5.85 -14.58 -17.63
CA LEU A 120 -4.76 -13.94 -16.92
C LEU A 120 -3.66 -14.96 -16.58
N PRO A 121 -2.38 -14.54 -16.53
CA PRO A 121 -1.29 -15.43 -16.16
C PRO A 121 -1.35 -15.78 -14.67
N SER A 122 -1.13 -17.04 -14.31
CA SER A 122 -1.14 -17.51 -12.91
C SER A 122 0.07 -17.07 -12.11
N ILE A 123 1.18 -16.82 -12.77
CA ILE A 123 2.46 -16.44 -12.17
C ILE A 123 2.91 -15.11 -12.77
N TYR A 124 3.46 -14.25 -11.91
CA TYR A 124 4.04 -12.99 -12.31
C TYR A 124 5.43 -13.21 -12.91
N ASP A 125 5.66 -12.75 -14.12
CA ASP A 125 6.97 -12.81 -14.76
C ASP A 125 7.86 -11.66 -14.26
N THR A 126 8.81 -12.01 -13.41
CA THR A 126 9.74 -11.07 -12.77
C THR A 126 10.90 -10.66 -13.67
N THR A 127 11.08 -11.34 -14.81
CA THR A 127 12.11 -11.03 -15.80
C THR A 127 11.63 -10.04 -16.85
N HIS A 128 10.31 -9.80 -16.89
CA HIS A 128 9.68 -8.90 -17.83
C HIS A 128 10.11 -7.44 -17.59
N THR A 129 10.58 -6.79 -18.65
CA THR A 129 10.98 -5.37 -18.62
C THR A 129 10.04 -4.55 -19.48
N VAL A 130 9.62 -3.41 -18.98
CA VAL A 130 8.74 -2.48 -19.70
C VAL A 130 9.59 -1.51 -20.49
N VAL A 131 9.59 -1.64 -21.81
CA VAL A 131 10.33 -0.78 -22.74
C VAL A 131 9.44 -0.04 -23.74
N ASP A 132 8.22 -0.54 -23.98
CA ASP A 132 7.26 0.01 -24.93
C ASP A 132 5.80 -0.22 -24.45
N TRP A 133 4.83 0.23 -25.27
CA TRP A 133 3.41 0.09 -24.94
C TRP A 133 2.93 -1.35 -24.89
N GLU A 134 3.49 -2.23 -25.72
CA GLU A 134 3.09 -3.65 -25.75
C GLU A 134 3.59 -4.36 -24.47
N THR A 135 4.83 -4.14 -24.08
CA THR A 135 5.39 -4.68 -22.85
C THR A 135 4.70 -4.11 -21.61
N PHE A 136 4.27 -2.83 -21.65
CA PHE A 136 3.47 -2.23 -20.58
C PHE A 136 2.10 -2.92 -20.43
N LYS A 137 1.41 -3.27 -21.53
CA LYS A 137 0.15 -4.02 -21.46
C LYS A 137 0.35 -5.41 -20.85
N ILE A 138 1.45 -6.09 -21.17
CA ILE A 138 1.77 -7.38 -20.55
C ILE A 138 1.98 -7.20 -19.05
N GLN A 139 2.71 -6.17 -18.64
CA GLN A 139 2.92 -5.80 -17.24
C GLN A 139 1.58 -5.57 -16.52
N LEU A 140 0.68 -4.79 -17.09
CA LEU A 140 -0.65 -4.57 -16.54
C LEU A 140 -1.44 -5.88 -16.41
N LYS A 141 -1.42 -6.73 -17.44
CA LYS A 141 -2.16 -7.99 -17.45
C LYS A 141 -1.73 -8.92 -16.31
N GLN A 142 -0.44 -9.04 -16.03
CA GLN A 142 0.05 -9.89 -14.94
C GLN A 142 -0.19 -9.28 -13.55
N MET A 143 -0.38 -7.96 -13.45
CA MET A 143 -0.69 -7.28 -12.19
C MET A 143 -2.17 -7.39 -11.79
N VAL A 144 -3.09 -7.65 -12.72
CA VAL A 144 -4.55 -7.61 -12.47
C VAL A 144 -4.95 -8.45 -11.26
N MET A 145 -4.56 -9.72 -11.20
CA MET A 145 -4.99 -10.61 -10.10
C MET A 145 -4.40 -10.22 -8.74
N PRO A 146 -3.07 -10.03 -8.58
CA PRO A 146 -2.53 -9.61 -7.29
C PRO A 146 -3.07 -8.25 -6.84
N VAL A 147 -3.26 -7.30 -7.77
CA VAL A 147 -3.86 -5.99 -7.48
C VAL A 147 -5.32 -6.14 -7.05
N MET A 148 -6.14 -6.95 -7.72
CA MET A 148 -7.53 -7.22 -7.32
C MET A 148 -7.64 -7.75 -5.89
N VAL A 149 -6.82 -8.72 -5.54
CA VAL A 149 -6.85 -9.35 -4.20
C VAL A 149 -6.53 -8.31 -3.11
N LEU A 150 -5.50 -7.52 -3.29
CA LEU A 150 -5.10 -6.50 -2.32
C LEU A 150 -6.03 -5.29 -2.31
N ALA A 151 -6.48 -4.85 -3.49
CA ALA A 151 -7.41 -3.75 -3.62
C ALA A 151 -8.77 -4.05 -2.95
N LEU A 152 -9.23 -5.30 -2.97
CA LEU A 152 -10.46 -5.70 -2.30
C LEU A 152 -10.41 -5.41 -0.80
N GLN A 153 -9.31 -5.72 -0.12
CA GLN A 153 -9.14 -5.43 1.30
C GLN A 153 -9.06 -3.93 1.58
N THR A 154 -8.28 -3.19 0.79
CA THR A 154 -8.16 -1.74 0.89
C THR A 154 -9.52 -1.07 0.67
N THR A 155 -10.25 -1.51 -0.37
CA THR A 155 -11.60 -1.02 -0.68
C THR A 155 -12.54 -1.28 0.49
N ALA A 156 -12.54 -2.48 1.07
CA ALA A 156 -13.41 -2.85 2.17
C ALA A 156 -13.19 -1.95 3.40
N MET A 157 -11.93 -1.69 3.74
CA MET A 157 -11.58 -0.84 4.88
C MET A 157 -11.99 0.62 4.63
N ILE A 158 -11.54 1.21 3.51
CA ILE A 158 -11.75 2.63 3.22
C ILE A 158 -13.24 2.94 2.96
N ASN A 159 -13.96 2.06 2.25
CA ASN A 159 -15.40 2.21 2.01
C ASN A 159 -16.18 2.29 3.32
N ARG A 160 -15.87 1.45 4.31
CA ARG A 160 -16.52 1.48 5.62
C ARG A 160 -16.29 2.82 6.34
N PHE A 161 -15.06 3.34 6.33
CA PHE A 161 -14.75 4.64 6.90
C PHE A 161 -15.45 5.77 6.14
N MET A 162 -15.38 5.76 4.80
CA MET A 162 -16.05 6.78 3.98
C MET A 162 -17.56 6.82 4.21
N ARG A 163 -18.21 5.65 4.23
CA ARG A 163 -19.63 5.54 4.51
C ARG A 163 -19.99 6.07 5.90
N ALA A 164 -19.25 5.70 6.94
CA ALA A 164 -19.49 6.14 8.31
C ALA A 164 -19.37 7.67 8.43
N THR A 165 -18.27 8.24 7.98
CA THR A 165 -18.03 9.69 8.05
C THR A 165 -19.03 10.51 7.23
N MET A 166 -19.47 9.99 6.08
CA MET A 166 -20.53 10.62 5.29
C MET A 166 -21.86 10.63 6.04
N LEU A 167 -22.26 9.52 6.67
CA LEU A 167 -23.50 9.43 7.45
C LEU A 167 -23.49 10.40 8.64
N ASP A 168 -22.37 10.47 9.36
CA ASP A 168 -22.20 11.40 10.48
C ASP A 168 -22.35 12.86 10.02
N ASN A 169 -21.78 13.21 8.87
CA ASN A 169 -21.82 14.56 8.33
C ASN A 169 -23.18 14.92 7.69
N LEU A 170 -23.89 13.97 7.06
CA LEU A 170 -25.19 14.20 6.44
C LEU A 170 -26.26 14.68 7.44
N ASN A 171 -26.09 14.38 8.72
CA ASN A 171 -27.03 14.73 9.80
C ASN A 171 -26.67 16.06 10.51
N GLN A 172 -25.61 16.75 10.13
CA GLN A 172 -25.14 17.97 10.78
C GLN A 172 -25.97 19.21 10.42
N ASP A 173 -26.01 20.19 11.31
CA ASP A 173 -26.83 21.41 11.15
C ASP A 173 -26.42 22.26 9.95
N TYR A 174 -25.14 22.29 9.58
CA TYR A 174 -24.69 22.99 8.38
C TYR A 174 -25.27 22.42 7.08
N VAL A 175 -25.56 21.11 7.06
CA VAL A 175 -26.21 20.43 5.93
C VAL A 175 -27.68 20.83 5.85
N ARG A 176 -28.38 20.88 7.01
CA ARG A 176 -29.77 21.38 7.08
C ARG A 176 -29.84 22.83 6.60
N THR A 177 -28.89 23.66 7.02
CA THR A 177 -28.79 25.06 6.57
C THR A 177 -28.57 25.18 5.07
N ALA A 178 -27.70 24.36 4.49
CA ALA A 178 -27.44 24.34 3.05
C ALA A 178 -28.71 23.96 2.26
N ARG A 179 -29.45 22.95 2.71
CA ARG A 179 -30.75 22.56 2.12
C ARG A 179 -31.80 23.66 2.25
N ALA A 180 -31.90 24.31 3.41
CA ALA A 180 -32.81 25.43 3.64
C ALA A 180 -32.52 26.63 2.74
N LYS A 181 -31.27 26.84 2.31
CA LYS A 181 -30.87 27.85 1.32
C LYS A 181 -31.20 27.45 -0.13
N GLY A 182 -31.84 26.30 -0.35
CA GLY A 182 -32.26 25.85 -1.69
C GLY A 182 -31.13 25.28 -2.55
N LEU A 183 -29.99 24.91 -1.98
CA LEU A 183 -28.91 24.27 -2.74
C LEU A 183 -29.35 22.87 -3.23
N SER A 184 -28.89 22.50 -4.42
CA SER A 184 -29.16 21.17 -4.96
C SER A 184 -28.53 20.08 -4.09
N GLU A 185 -29.17 18.91 -3.99
CA GLU A 185 -28.64 17.77 -3.21
C GLU A 185 -27.21 17.36 -3.65
N TRP A 186 -26.92 17.43 -4.95
CA TRP A 186 -25.59 17.19 -5.47
C TRP A 186 -24.56 18.16 -4.86
N THR A 187 -24.87 19.46 -4.83
CA THR A 187 -24.01 20.47 -4.22
C THR A 187 -23.84 20.25 -2.72
N VAL A 188 -24.94 19.94 -2.03
CA VAL A 188 -24.91 19.64 -0.59
C VAL A 188 -23.99 18.46 -0.31
N VAL A 189 -24.16 17.34 -1.02
CA VAL A 189 -23.41 16.11 -0.78
C VAL A 189 -21.93 16.28 -1.20
N MET A 190 -21.66 16.75 -2.41
CA MET A 190 -20.31 16.74 -2.97
C MET A 190 -19.43 17.90 -2.50
N ILE A 191 -20.01 19.01 -2.10
CA ILE A 191 -19.23 20.18 -1.66
C ILE A 191 -19.26 20.30 -0.12
N HIS A 192 -20.42 20.22 0.51
CA HIS A 192 -20.52 20.49 1.93
C HIS A 192 -20.27 19.24 2.79
N VAL A 193 -20.87 18.10 2.44
CA VAL A 193 -20.72 16.87 3.23
C VAL A 193 -19.39 16.19 2.96
N LEU A 194 -19.08 15.94 1.69
CA LEU A 194 -17.87 15.20 1.28
C LEU A 194 -16.60 15.87 1.80
N ARG A 195 -16.49 17.20 1.68
CA ARG A 195 -15.30 17.95 2.13
C ARG A 195 -14.96 17.65 3.60
N ASN A 196 -15.94 17.67 4.47
CA ASN A 196 -15.75 17.40 5.90
C ASN A 196 -15.55 15.91 6.19
N SER A 197 -16.23 15.04 5.44
CA SER A 197 -16.11 13.59 5.59
C SER A 197 -14.75 13.04 5.12
N MET A 198 -14.07 13.74 4.19
CA MET A 198 -12.77 13.32 3.68
C MET A 198 -11.65 13.49 4.71
N ILE A 199 -11.76 14.37 5.70
CA ILE A 199 -10.68 14.61 6.67
C ILE A 199 -10.28 13.30 7.38
N PRO A 200 -11.16 12.59 8.10
CA PRO A 200 -10.78 11.34 8.76
C PRO A 200 -10.45 10.22 7.76
N VAL A 201 -11.02 10.24 6.55
CA VAL A 201 -10.70 9.25 5.51
C VAL A 201 -9.28 9.43 4.99
N ILE A 202 -8.85 10.67 4.71
CA ILE A 202 -7.47 10.98 4.30
C ILE A 202 -6.48 10.57 5.39
N THR A 203 -6.82 10.78 6.65
CA THR A 203 -5.99 10.33 7.78
C THR A 203 -5.80 8.81 7.77
N VAL A 204 -6.89 8.05 7.62
CA VAL A 204 -6.80 6.58 7.53
C VAL A 204 -5.99 6.14 6.32
N ILE A 205 -6.16 6.80 5.17
CA ILE A 205 -5.35 6.55 3.97
C ILE A 205 -3.88 6.82 4.28
N ALA A 206 -3.52 7.97 4.84
CA ALA A 206 -2.14 8.34 5.12
C ALA A 206 -1.45 7.38 6.10
N LEU A 207 -2.14 6.99 7.18
CA LEU A 207 -1.64 6.05 8.19
C LEU A 207 -1.41 4.63 7.64
N ASN A 208 -2.03 4.26 6.53
CA ASN A 208 -1.84 2.95 5.89
C ASN A 208 -0.78 2.96 4.77
N VAL A 209 -0.26 4.12 4.34
CA VAL A 209 0.80 4.20 3.33
C VAL A 209 2.06 3.41 3.71
N PRO A 210 2.54 3.41 4.97
CA PRO A 210 3.70 2.60 5.37
C PRO A 210 3.57 1.13 5.05
N ALA A 211 2.36 0.57 5.11
CA ALA A 211 2.10 -0.84 4.80
C ALA A 211 2.46 -1.23 3.36
N ILE A 212 2.45 -0.26 2.43
CA ILE A 212 2.85 -0.49 1.02
C ILE A 212 4.31 -0.94 0.95
N PHE A 213 5.19 -0.34 1.76
CA PHE A 213 6.61 -0.66 1.78
C PHE A 213 6.91 -1.99 2.46
N GLY A 214 6.05 -2.41 3.42
CA GLY A 214 6.12 -3.72 4.06
C GLY A 214 5.84 -4.89 3.11
N GLY A 215 5.26 -4.58 1.94
CA GLY A 215 4.88 -5.57 0.95
C GLY A 215 3.69 -6.42 1.39
N ALA A 216 3.12 -7.09 0.43
CA ALA A 216 2.04 -8.04 0.66
C ALA A 216 2.63 -9.46 0.68
N ILE A 217 3.35 -9.81 1.74
CA ILE A 217 4.15 -11.04 1.87
C ILE A 217 3.40 -12.26 1.33
N ILE A 218 2.16 -12.47 1.79
CA ILE A 218 1.37 -13.65 1.42
C ILE A 218 0.96 -13.59 -0.06
N THR A 219 0.52 -12.43 -0.53
CA THR A 219 0.09 -12.23 -1.94
C THR A 219 1.28 -12.35 -2.88
N GLU A 220 2.43 -11.79 -2.52
CA GLU A 220 3.67 -11.94 -3.30
C GLU A 220 4.09 -13.41 -3.41
N GLN A 221 3.93 -14.21 -2.35
CA GLN A 221 4.19 -15.65 -2.39
C GLN A 221 3.21 -16.40 -3.30
N VAL A 222 1.92 -16.09 -3.23
CA VAL A 222 0.87 -16.76 -4.03
C VAL A 222 1.07 -16.50 -5.52
N PHE A 223 1.32 -15.26 -5.92
CA PHE A 223 1.48 -14.86 -7.32
C PHE A 223 2.94 -14.90 -7.82
N LYS A 224 3.89 -15.27 -6.96
CA LYS A 224 5.33 -15.29 -7.25
C LYS A 224 5.89 -13.92 -7.67
N VAL A 225 5.35 -12.85 -7.11
CA VAL A 225 5.90 -11.51 -7.28
C VAL A 225 7.24 -11.42 -6.57
N ASN A 226 8.29 -11.07 -7.30
CA ASN A 226 9.65 -10.98 -6.75
C ASN A 226 9.86 -9.68 -5.93
N GLY A 227 8.98 -9.46 -4.95
CA GLY A 227 8.98 -8.29 -4.09
C GLY A 227 9.78 -8.47 -2.79
N ILE A 228 9.74 -7.44 -1.94
CA ILE A 228 10.46 -7.42 -0.66
C ILE A 228 9.86 -8.40 0.34
N GLY A 229 8.54 -8.57 0.33
CA GLY A 229 7.86 -9.54 1.19
C GLY A 229 8.28 -10.98 0.88
N GLN A 230 8.37 -11.33 -0.41
CA GLN A 230 8.88 -12.63 -0.83
C GLN A 230 10.35 -12.80 -0.45
N GLN A 231 11.18 -11.75 -0.59
CA GLN A 231 12.59 -11.78 -0.18
C GLN A 231 12.74 -12.02 1.33
N LEU A 232 11.93 -11.36 2.14
CA LEU A 232 11.96 -11.53 3.59
C LEU A 232 11.69 -12.98 3.98
N ILE A 233 10.65 -13.58 3.44
CA ILE A 233 10.33 -15.00 3.70
C ILE A 233 11.43 -15.94 3.21
N GLY A 234 11.98 -15.71 2.01
CA GLY A 234 13.10 -16.47 1.49
C GLY A 234 14.34 -16.39 2.39
N ALA A 235 14.67 -15.21 2.89
CA ALA A 235 15.79 -14.99 3.80
C ALA A 235 15.57 -15.67 5.17
N ILE A 236 14.33 -15.69 5.67
CA ILE A 236 13.98 -16.41 6.92
C ILE A 236 14.22 -17.92 6.73
N TYR A 237 13.71 -18.52 5.66
CA TYR A 237 13.92 -19.94 5.38
C TYR A 237 15.38 -20.31 5.13
N ALA A 238 16.16 -19.40 4.55
CA ALA A 238 17.59 -19.59 4.31
C ALA A 238 18.46 -19.29 5.55
N ASN A 239 17.88 -18.87 6.68
CA ASN A 239 18.58 -18.37 7.87
C ASN A 239 19.56 -17.22 7.56
N ASP A 240 19.23 -16.37 6.58
CA ASP A 240 20.01 -15.19 6.20
C ASP A 240 19.70 -14.01 7.12
N LEU A 241 20.25 -14.05 8.34
CA LEU A 241 20.01 -13.06 9.38
C LEU A 241 20.33 -11.61 8.94
N PRO A 242 21.44 -11.32 8.22
CA PRO A 242 21.70 -9.95 7.76
C PRO A 242 20.57 -9.39 6.89
N THR A 243 20.05 -10.20 5.97
CA THR A 243 18.95 -9.80 5.09
C THR A 243 17.65 -9.60 5.87
N VAL A 244 17.27 -10.54 6.74
CA VAL A 244 16.08 -10.45 7.59
C VAL A 244 16.13 -9.19 8.46
N GLN A 245 17.27 -8.99 9.14
CA GLN A 245 17.47 -7.87 10.05
C GLN A 245 17.38 -6.52 9.32
N THR A 246 18.03 -6.40 8.16
CA THR A 246 18.04 -5.16 7.38
C THR A 246 16.66 -4.83 6.83
N ILE A 247 15.94 -5.79 6.25
CA ILE A 247 14.59 -5.58 5.72
C ILE A 247 13.63 -5.18 6.86
N THR A 248 13.64 -5.90 7.98
CA THR A 248 12.75 -5.63 9.11
C THR A 248 13.01 -4.24 9.70
N PHE A 249 14.28 -3.87 9.83
CA PHE A 249 14.65 -2.56 10.35
C PHE A 249 14.28 -1.43 9.38
N MET A 250 14.50 -1.62 8.09
CA MET A 250 14.08 -0.67 7.07
C MET A 250 12.56 -0.44 7.12
N PHE A 251 11.75 -1.50 7.27
CA PHE A 251 10.31 -1.36 7.44
C PHE A 251 9.97 -0.55 8.69
N ALA A 252 10.63 -0.81 9.82
CA ALA A 252 10.40 -0.05 11.05
C ALA A 252 10.70 1.44 10.85
N VAL A 253 11.82 1.77 10.20
CA VAL A 253 12.18 3.17 9.88
C VAL A 253 11.15 3.82 8.95
N LEU A 254 10.74 3.13 7.88
CA LEU A 254 9.73 3.64 6.95
C LEU A 254 8.39 3.87 7.65
N ILE A 255 7.94 2.93 8.50
CA ILE A 255 6.71 3.08 9.27
C ILE A 255 6.77 4.35 10.15
N VAL A 256 7.86 4.55 10.88
CA VAL A 256 8.03 5.75 11.73
C VAL A 256 8.03 7.03 10.89
N LEU A 257 8.77 7.07 9.78
CA LEU A 257 8.84 8.23 8.90
C LEU A 257 7.48 8.58 8.28
N PHE A 258 6.77 7.57 7.77
CA PHE A 258 5.46 7.80 7.16
C PHE A 258 4.38 8.14 8.18
N ASN A 259 4.44 7.59 9.40
CA ASN A 259 3.55 8.00 10.48
C ASN A 259 3.80 9.48 10.84
N LEU A 260 5.06 9.89 10.96
CA LEU A 260 5.40 11.30 11.20
C LEU A 260 4.89 12.21 10.07
N LEU A 261 5.06 11.79 8.81
CA LEU A 261 4.51 12.53 7.66
C LEU A 261 2.99 12.58 7.70
N ALA A 262 2.31 11.49 8.07
CA ALA A 262 0.87 11.46 8.24
C ALA A 262 0.40 12.42 9.33
N ASP A 263 1.09 12.50 10.46
CA ASP A 263 0.80 13.43 11.56
C ASP A 263 0.96 14.89 11.11
N ILE A 264 2.00 15.21 10.33
CA ILE A 264 2.22 16.54 9.77
C ILE A 264 1.08 16.89 8.78
N ILE A 265 0.73 15.99 7.88
CA ILE A 265 -0.37 16.19 6.93
C ILE A 265 -1.69 16.39 7.67
N TYR A 266 -1.93 15.62 8.73
CA TYR A 266 -3.10 15.73 9.57
C TYR A 266 -3.19 17.09 10.26
N GLY A 267 -2.08 17.59 10.85
CA GLY A 267 -2.02 18.91 11.46
C GLY A 267 -2.27 20.07 10.46
N ILE A 268 -1.90 19.88 9.18
CA ILE A 268 -2.19 20.85 8.12
C ILE A 268 -3.67 20.82 7.69
N LEU A 269 -4.26 19.63 7.60
CA LEU A 269 -5.64 19.44 7.13
C LEU A 269 -6.69 19.81 8.19
N ASP A 270 -6.40 19.58 9.47
CA ASP A 270 -7.28 19.92 10.58
C ASP A 270 -6.65 20.97 11.51
N PRO A 271 -6.89 22.27 11.25
CA PRO A 271 -6.32 23.37 12.05
C PRO A 271 -6.88 23.42 13.50
N ARG A 272 -7.82 22.53 13.86
CA ARG A 272 -8.35 22.45 15.23
C ARG A 272 -7.43 21.67 16.15
N ILE A 273 -6.51 20.89 15.61
CA ILE A 273 -5.51 20.15 16.38
C ILE A 273 -4.33 21.08 16.62
N ARG A 274 -4.22 21.58 17.83
CA ARG A 274 -3.01 22.23 18.33
C ARG A 274 -2.27 21.21 19.20
N TYR A 275 -1.05 20.92 18.82
CA TYR A 275 -0.12 20.24 19.72
C TYR A 275 0.34 21.30 20.73
N ASP A 276 -0.14 21.24 21.99
CA ASP A 276 0.38 22.01 23.11
C ASP A 276 1.69 21.40 23.61
#